data_998345749eef58a07fbba93b0297a879
#
_entry.id   998345749eef58a07fbba93b0297a879
#
_cell.length_a   1.000
_cell.length_b   1.000
_cell.length_c   1.000
_cell.angle_alpha   90.00
_cell.angle_beta   90.00
_cell.angle_gamma   90.00
#
_symmetry.space_group_name_H-M   'P 1'
#
loop_
_entity.id
_entity.type
_entity.pdbx_description
1 polymer ?
#
loop_
_entity_poly.entity_id
_entity_poly.type
_entity_poly.pdbx_seq_one_letter_code
_entity_poly.pdbx_strand_id
1 'polypeptide(L)'
;MRGAERFGLEGPLEAWRGLRADMHAAICEHAYDAGRNSFTQSYGSRELDASLLLIPLVGFLPPEDARVRGTLAAIERDLVVDGFVRRYDTSDGQDGLPAGEGAFLACSFWLADNYVLQGRLDEARTLFDRLLGLRNDVGLLAEEYDPRARRQVGNFPQAFSHVGLVNTALRLGRKEGQGALPPGPPPGDRGPLDPATRKDC
;
A
#
# COMPACT_ATOMS: atom_id res chain seq x y z
N MET A 1 17.15 7.32 6.41
CA MET A 1 17.29 8.67 7.00
C MET A 1 16.52 8.78 8.32
N ARG A 2 15.18 8.85 8.34
CA ARG A 2 14.41 8.99 9.61
C ARG A 2 14.79 7.98 10.69
N GLY A 3 15.06 6.71 10.31
CA GLY A 3 15.52 5.70 11.25
C GLY A 3 16.90 6.00 11.81
N ALA A 4 17.84 6.38 10.95
CA ALA A 4 19.19 6.74 11.38
C ALA A 4 19.17 7.96 12.32
N GLU A 5 18.46 9.02 11.95
CA GLU A 5 18.28 10.22 12.78
C GLU A 5 17.62 9.91 14.12
N ARG A 6 16.55 9.08 14.11
CA ARG A 6 15.80 8.72 15.32
C ARG A 6 16.60 7.85 16.30
N PHE A 7 17.45 6.99 15.77
CA PHE A 7 18.22 6.01 16.56
C PHE A 7 19.71 6.35 16.67
N GLY A 8 20.12 7.54 16.18
CA GLY A 8 21.52 8.00 16.27
C GLY A 8 22.49 7.11 15.49
N LEU A 9 22.05 6.51 14.39
CA LEU A 9 22.91 5.64 13.59
C LEU A 9 23.84 6.49 12.69
N GLU A 10 25.09 6.09 12.60
CA GLU A 10 26.08 6.73 11.74
C GLU A 10 25.77 6.47 10.27
N GLY A 11 26.07 7.43 9.41
CA GLY A 11 25.93 7.32 7.96
C GLY A 11 26.03 8.64 7.24
N PRO A 12 26.18 8.64 5.94
CA PRO A 12 26.32 9.85 5.12
C PRO A 12 24.96 10.56 4.93
N LEU A 13 24.36 11.05 6.01
CA LEU A 13 22.98 11.58 6.04
C LEU A 13 22.76 12.71 5.04
N GLU A 14 23.74 13.62 4.85
CA GLU A 14 23.64 14.72 3.90
C GLU A 14 23.58 14.22 2.45
N ALA A 15 24.41 13.24 2.10
CA ALA A 15 24.38 12.62 0.78
C ALA A 15 23.02 11.93 0.53
N TRP A 16 22.48 11.24 1.55
CA TRP A 16 21.16 10.61 1.43
C TRP A 16 20.01 11.62 1.32
N ARG A 17 20.12 12.78 1.99
CA ARG A 17 19.14 13.88 1.86
C ARG A 17 19.17 14.47 0.45
N GLY A 18 20.36 14.71 -0.10
CA GLY A 18 20.54 15.19 -1.48
C GLY A 18 19.93 14.18 -2.48
N LEU A 19 20.37 12.94 -2.43
CA LEU A 19 19.85 11.89 -3.33
C LEU A 19 18.32 11.75 -3.24
N ARG A 20 17.76 11.79 -2.03
CA ARG A 20 16.31 11.75 -1.85
C ARG A 20 15.60 12.92 -2.52
N ALA A 21 16.16 14.13 -2.40
CA ALA A 21 15.59 15.33 -3.03
C ALA A 21 15.64 15.23 -4.55
N ASP A 22 16.75 14.77 -5.12
CA ASP A 22 16.93 14.58 -6.56
C ASP A 22 15.96 13.51 -7.10
N MET A 23 15.84 12.38 -6.42
CA MET A 23 14.88 11.33 -6.79
C MET A 23 13.43 11.82 -6.71
N HIS A 24 13.09 12.58 -5.67
CA HIS A 24 11.75 13.15 -5.53
C HIS A 24 11.42 14.11 -6.68
N ALA A 25 12.35 14.99 -7.04
CA ALA A 25 12.20 15.92 -8.14
C ALA A 25 12.03 15.19 -9.48
N ALA A 26 12.92 14.22 -9.76
CA ALA A 26 12.87 13.43 -10.99
C ALA A 26 11.56 12.63 -11.15
N ILE A 27 11.07 12.01 -10.06
CA ILE A 27 9.78 11.29 -10.09
C ILE A 27 8.62 12.26 -10.34
N CYS A 28 8.61 13.41 -9.67
CA CYS A 28 7.56 14.42 -9.87
C CYS A 28 7.54 14.98 -11.30
N GLU A 29 8.70 15.10 -11.93
CA GLU A 29 8.85 15.63 -13.30
C GLU A 29 8.53 14.58 -14.36
N HIS A 30 9.04 13.36 -14.21
CA HIS A 30 9.06 12.38 -15.30
C HIS A 30 8.02 11.26 -15.18
N ALA A 31 7.50 11.00 -13.97
CA ALA A 31 6.51 9.95 -13.76
C ALA A 31 5.07 10.45 -13.75
N TYR A 32 4.83 11.76 -13.89
CA TYR A 32 3.49 12.32 -13.93
C TYR A 32 3.07 12.68 -15.35
N ASP A 33 1.99 12.06 -15.83
CA ASP A 33 1.34 12.39 -17.10
C ASP A 33 0.23 13.42 -16.86
N ALA A 34 0.48 14.68 -17.26
CA ALA A 34 -0.49 15.76 -17.12
C ALA A 34 -1.75 15.54 -17.97
N GLY A 35 -1.61 14.88 -19.12
CA GLY A 35 -2.76 14.56 -20.00
C GLY A 35 -3.68 13.51 -19.40
N ARG A 36 -3.14 12.59 -18.60
CA ARG A 36 -3.89 11.59 -17.82
C ARG A 36 -4.30 12.11 -16.44
N ASN A 37 -3.67 13.19 -15.98
CA ASN A 37 -3.76 13.72 -14.62
C ASN A 37 -3.41 12.66 -13.56
N SER A 38 -2.32 11.89 -13.80
CA SER A 38 -1.94 10.75 -12.96
C SER A 38 -0.45 10.50 -13.02
N PHE A 39 0.11 10.00 -11.92
CA PHE A 39 1.37 9.26 -11.97
C PHE A 39 1.17 7.99 -12.79
N THR A 40 2.26 7.50 -13.39
CA THR A 40 2.29 6.33 -14.27
C THR A 40 3.29 5.28 -13.77
N GLN A 41 3.15 4.07 -14.24
CA GLN A 41 3.94 2.91 -13.83
C GLN A 41 5.45 3.12 -14.02
N SER A 42 5.84 3.80 -15.10
CA SER A 42 7.23 4.09 -15.42
C SER A 42 7.35 5.39 -16.21
N TYR A 43 8.55 5.96 -16.28
CA TYR A 43 8.81 7.18 -17.04
C TYR A 43 8.45 6.98 -18.53
N GLY A 44 7.74 7.94 -19.07
CA GLY A 44 7.29 7.93 -20.46
C GLY A 44 6.17 6.93 -20.78
N SER A 45 5.72 6.13 -19.82
CA SER A 45 4.55 5.25 -19.97
C SER A 45 3.26 6.03 -19.70
N ARG A 46 2.15 5.48 -20.19
CA ARG A 46 0.80 5.90 -19.82
C ARG A 46 0.06 4.86 -18.97
N GLU A 47 0.71 3.75 -18.70
CA GLU A 47 0.12 2.64 -17.97
C GLU A 47 0.04 2.95 -16.46
N LEU A 48 -0.98 2.38 -15.82
CA LEU A 48 -1.18 2.45 -14.37
C LEU A 48 -0.74 1.16 -13.70
N ASP A 49 -0.23 1.29 -12.48
CA ASP A 49 -0.03 0.20 -11.54
C ASP A 49 -0.64 0.60 -10.19
N ALA A 50 -1.34 -0.31 -9.55
CA ALA A 50 -1.98 -0.05 -8.27
C ALA A 50 -0.99 0.32 -7.15
N SER A 51 0.32 0.02 -7.31
CA SER A 51 1.36 0.47 -6.38
C SER A 51 1.46 2.00 -6.31
N LEU A 52 0.95 2.75 -7.28
CA LEU A 52 0.83 4.21 -7.22
C LEU A 52 -0.04 4.68 -6.04
N LEU A 53 -0.95 3.83 -5.55
CA LEU A 53 -1.70 4.08 -4.31
C LEU A 53 -0.81 4.18 -3.07
N LEU A 54 0.42 3.68 -3.13
CA LEU A 54 1.38 3.80 -2.04
C LEU A 54 2.00 5.20 -1.91
N ILE A 55 1.92 6.04 -2.94
CA ILE A 55 2.51 7.39 -2.96
C ILE A 55 2.19 8.19 -1.68
N PRO A 56 0.91 8.40 -1.30
CA PRO A 56 0.60 9.10 -0.05
C PRO A 56 0.83 8.24 1.19
N LEU A 57 0.72 6.92 1.09
CA LEU A 57 0.87 6.01 2.23
C LEU A 57 2.30 5.98 2.77
N VAL A 58 3.30 6.13 1.90
CA VAL A 58 4.72 6.22 2.27
C VAL A 58 5.18 7.66 2.54
N GLY A 59 4.30 8.64 2.35
CA GLY A 59 4.58 10.06 2.57
C GLY A 59 5.48 10.67 1.50
N PHE A 60 5.37 10.18 0.26
CA PHE A 60 6.06 10.77 -0.90
C PHE A 60 5.44 12.12 -1.28
N LEU A 61 4.10 12.18 -1.36
CA LEU A 61 3.30 13.40 -1.50
C LEU A 61 2.13 13.36 -0.49
N PRO A 62 1.62 14.53 -0.06
CA PRO A 62 0.45 14.57 0.80
C PRO A 62 -0.80 14.08 0.06
N PRO A 63 -1.77 13.46 0.76
CA PRO A 63 -2.99 12.94 0.13
C PRO A 63 -3.86 14.02 -0.53
N GLU A 64 -3.70 15.28 -0.14
CA GLU A 64 -4.42 16.44 -0.69
C GLU A 64 -3.77 16.97 -1.98
N ASP A 65 -2.58 16.52 -2.35
CA ASP A 65 -1.93 16.94 -3.60
C ASP A 65 -2.81 16.58 -4.81
N ALA A 66 -2.98 17.53 -5.72
CA ALA A 66 -3.84 17.35 -6.89
C ALA A 66 -3.42 16.14 -7.75
N ARG A 67 -2.12 15.87 -7.83
CA ARG A 67 -1.56 14.73 -8.58
C ARG A 67 -1.92 13.38 -7.92
N VAL A 68 -1.92 13.34 -6.58
CA VAL A 68 -2.34 12.16 -5.82
C VAL A 68 -3.83 11.90 -6.02
N ARG A 69 -4.65 12.94 -5.92
CA ARG A 69 -6.10 12.81 -6.18
C ARG A 69 -6.40 12.39 -7.62
N GLY A 70 -5.67 12.96 -8.58
CA GLY A 70 -5.79 12.57 -9.98
C GLY A 70 -5.39 11.11 -10.23
N THR A 71 -4.30 10.66 -9.60
CA THR A 71 -3.86 9.26 -9.68
C THR A 71 -4.88 8.31 -9.07
N LEU A 72 -5.45 8.65 -7.90
CA LEU A 72 -6.50 7.86 -7.28
C LEU A 72 -7.71 7.74 -8.21
N ALA A 73 -8.18 8.87 -8.77
CA ALA A 73 -9.33 8.87 -9.69
C ALA A 73 -9.05 8.05 -10.97
N ALA A 74 -7.82 8.07 -11.48
CA ALA A 74 -7.43 7.26 -12.63
C ALA A 74 -7.46 5.75 -12.29
N ILE A 75 -6.96 5.36 -11.12
CA ILE A 75 -7.01 3.97 -10.66
C ILE A 75 -8.44 3.51 -10.42
N GLU A 76 -9.29 4.33 -9.79
CA GLU A 76 -10.71 4.02 -9.59
C GLU A 76 -11.43 3.76 -10.91
N ARG A 77 -11.13 4.55 -11.93
CA ARG A 77 -11.76 4.43 -13.25
C ARG A 77 -11.26 3.21 -14.05
N ASP A 78 -9.95 2.97 -14.02
CA ASP A 78 -9.30 2.08 -14.99
C ASP A 78 -8.91 0.72 -14.39
N LEU A 79 -8.63 0.64 -13.08
CA LEU A 79 -8.18 -0.59 -12.42
C LEU A 79 -9.22 -1.21 -11.47
N VAL A 80 -10.30 -0.51 -11.11
CA VAL A 80 -11.34 -1.10 -10.27
C VAL A 80 -12.33 -1.88 -11.13
N VAL A 81 -12.35 -3.20 -10.96
CA VAL A 81 -13.24 -4.11 -11.67
C VAL A 81 -13.96 -5.00 -10.67
N ASP A 82 -15.27 -5.13 -10.81
CA ASP A 82 -16.13 -5.91 -9.91
C ASP A 82 -15.94 -5.53 -8.43
N GLY A 83 -15.53 -4.25 -8.17
CA GLY A 83 -15.30 -3.69 -6.84
C GLY A 83 -14.00 -4.10 -6.16
N PHE A 84 -13.02 -4.60 -6.92
CA PHE A 84 -11.66 -4.90 -6.48
C PHE A 84 -10.64 -4.20 -7.39
N VAL A 85 -9.48 -3.90 -6.85
CA VAL A 85 -8.39 -3.25 -7.60
C VAL A 85 -7.52 -4.31 -8.27
N ARG A 86 -7.41 -4.26 -9.59
CA ARG A 86 -6.39 -5.00 -10.33
C ARG A 86 -5.02 -4.37 -10.10
N ARG A 87 -3.96 -5.16 -10.16
CA ARG A 87 -2.60 -4.66 -10.04
C ARG A 87 -2.28 -3.71 -11.20
N TYR A 88 -2.56 -4.12 -12.43
CA TYR A 88 -2.42 -3.39 -13.68
C TYR A 88 -3.38 -3.95 -14.72
N ASP A 89 -3.45 -3.34 -15.91
CA ASP A 89 -4.24 -3.90 -17.01
C ASP A 89 -3.46 -5.05 -17.67
N THR A 90 -4.05 -6.24 -17.66
CA THR A 90 -3.48 -7.45 -18.26
C THR A 90 -3.98 -7.71 -19.68
N SER A 91 -4.80 -6.79 -20.24
CA SER A 91 -5.42 -6.98 -21.57
C SER A 91 -4.40 -7.03 -22.70
N ASP A 92 -3.24 -6.37 -22.54
CA ASP A 92 -2.20 -6.26 -23.56
C ASP A 92 -1.17 -7.40 -23.54
N GLY A 93 -1.27 -8.34 -22.58
CA GLY A 93 -0.38 -9.51 -22.48
C GLY A 93 1.12 -9.18 -22.32
N GLN A 94 1.45 -7.96 -21.87
CA GLN A 94 2.84 -7.49 -21.78
C GLN A 94 3.67 -8.20 -20.72
N ASP A 95 3.02 -8.79 -19.72
CA ASP A 95 3.66 -9.52 -18.62
C ASP A 95 3.94 -11.00 -18.93
N GLY A 96 3.49 -11.48 -20.09
CA GLY A 96 3.65 -12.87 -20.53
C GLY A 96 2.76 -13.87 -19.74
N LEU A 97 1.85 -13.38 -18.92
CA LEU A 97 0.91 -14.20 -18.15
C LEU A 97 -0.42 -14.35 -18.91
N PRO A 98 -1.17 -15.45 -18.70
CA PRO A 98 -2.49 -15.61 -19.26
C PRO A 98 -3.44 -14.54 -18.75
N ALA A 99 -4.25 -13.94 -19.63
CA ALA A 99 -5.30 -13.01 -19.23
C ALA A 99 -6.27 -13.70 -18.24
N GLY A 100 -6.60 -13.03 -17.15
CA GLY A 100 -7.60 -13.54 -16.20
C GLY A 100 -7.07 -13.78 -14.78
N GLU A 101 -5.96 -13.14 -14.41
CA GLU A 101 -5.54 -13.06 -13.00
C GLU A 101 -6.65 -12.50 -12.12
N GLY A 102 -6.67 -12.95 -10.86
CA GLY A 102 -7.51 -12.41 -9.81
C GLY A 102 -7.13 -10.96 -9.47
N ALA A 103 -7.94 -10.33 -8.63
CA ALA A 103 -7.59 -9.04 -8.06
C ALA A 103 -6.67 -9.24 -6.85
N PHE A 104 -5.49 -8.61 -6.85
CA PHE A 104 -4.58 -8.62 -5.71
C PHE A 104 -5.22 -7.93 -4.50
N LEU A 105 -5.43 -8.67 -3.42
CA LEU A 105 -6.14 -8.16 -2.24
C LEU A 105 -5.43 -6.97 -1.61
N ALA A 106 -4.09 -6.98 -1.60
CA ALA A 106 -3.27 -5.88 -1.09
C ALA A 106 -3.60 -4.54 -1.79
N CYS A 107 -3.83 -4.56 -3.13
CA CYS A 107 -4.17 -3.36 -3.89
C CYS A 107 -5.50 -2.75 -3.46
N SER A 108 -6.49 -3.58 -3.16
CA SER A 108 -7.79 -3.13 -2.67
C SER A 108 -7.70 -2.58 -1.23
N PHE A 109 -6.83 -3.11 -0.38
CA PHE A 109 -6.53 -2.51 0.93
C PHE A 109 -5.84 -1.15 0.78
N TRP A 110 -4.91 -0.99 -0.17
CA TRP A 110 -4.29 0.32 -0.44
C TRP A 110 -5.31 1.36 -0.93
N LEU A 111 -6.30 0.94 -1.71
CA LEU A 111 -7.40 1.83 -2.11
C LEU A 111 -8.22 2.26 -0.89
N ALA A 112 -8.60 1.33 -0.02
CA ALA A 112 -9.31 1.65 1.22
C ALA A 112 -8.50 2.61 2.10
N ASP A 113 -7.19 2.41 2.22
CA ASP A 113 -6.27 3.31 2.93
C ASP A 113 -6.28 4.73 2.34
N ASN A 114 -6.30 4.87 1.00
CA ASN A 114 -6.40 6.17 0.34
C ASN A 114 -7.75 6.85 0.62
N TYR A 115 -8.84 6.10 0.65
CA TYR A 115 -10.13 6.64 1.04
C TYR A 115 -10.11 7.20 2.47
N VAL A 116 -9.48 6.48 3.41
CA VAL A 116 -9.30 6.98 4.79
C VAL A 116 -8.47 8.27 4.81
N LEU A 117 -7.38 8.33 4.05
CA LEU A 117 -6.53 9.53 3.98
C LEU A 117 -7.27 10.74 3.40
N GLN A 118 -8.19 10.52 2.46
CA GLN A 118 -9.00 11.58 1.85
C GLN A 118 -10.30 11.87 2.60
N GLY A 119 -10.55 11.23 3.74
CA GLY A 119 -11.76 11.45 4.55
C GLY A 119 -13.02 10.77 4.00
N ARG A 120 -12.91 9.91 2.99
CA ARG A 120 -13.99 9.12 2.38
C ARG A 120 -14.25 7.85 3.22
N LEU A 121 -14.67 8.06 4.49
CA LEU A 121 -14.69 6.98 5.49
C LEU A 121 -15.74 5.91 5.20
N ASP A 122 -16.92 6.28 4.68
CA ASP A 122 -17.99 5.32 4.34
C ASP A 122 -17.54 4.38 3.21
N GLU A 123 -16.85 4.91 2.20
CA GLU A 123 -16.32 4.12 1.09
C GLU A 123 -15.18 3.22 1.55
N ALA A 124 -14.30 3.74 2.42
CA ALA A 124 -13.24 2.95 3.04
C ALA A 124 -13.80 1.79 3.85
N ARG A 125 -14.83 2.04 4.67
CA ARG A 125 -15.52 1.03 5.48
C ARG A 125 -16.18 -0.03 4.60
N THR A 126 -16.94 0.40 3.59
CA THR A 126 -17.63 -0.51 2.66
C THR A 126 -16.66 -1.44 1.96
N LEU A 127 -15.52 -0.91 1.46
CA LEU A 127 -14.51 -1.72 0.80
C LEU A 127 -13.81 -2.65 1.80
N PHE A 128 -13.47 -2.15 2.99
CA PHE A 128 -12.84 -2.95 4.04
C PHE A 128 -13.72 -4.12 4.49
N ASP A 129 -15.01 -3.90 4.75
CA ASP A 129 -15.95 -4.94 5.17
C ASP A 129 -16.13 -5.99 4.05
N ARG A 130 -16.15 -5.55 2.79
CA ARG A 130 -16.16 -6.45 1.64
C ARG A 130 -14.92 -7.35 1.61
N LEU A 131 -13.73 -6.79 1.82
CA LEU A 131 -12.47 -7.55 1.87
C LEU A 131 -12.44 -8.51 3.07
N LEU A 132 -12.95 -8.09 4.22
CA LEU A 132 -13.10 -8.96 5.38
C LEU A 132 -14.02 -10.16 5.10
N GLY A 133 -15.04 -9.98 4.29
CA GLY A 133 -15.96 -11.03 3.89
C GLY A 133 -15.34 -12.14 3.03
N LEU A 134 -14.12 -11.93 2.50
CA LEU A 134 -13.42 -12.92 1.68
C LEU A 134 -12.63 -13.95 2.48
N ARG A 135 -12.42 -13.71 3.79
CA ARG A 135 -11.66 -14.63 4.66
C ARG A 135 -12.30 -16.02 4.68
N ASN A 136 -11.45 -17.03 4.78
CA ASN A 136 -11.95 -18.38 5.03
C ASN A 136 -12.45 -18.54 6.47
N ASP A 137 -12.88 -19.75 6.83
CA ASP A 137 -13.42 -20.12 8.16
C ASP A 137 -12.45 -19.92 9.34
N VAL A 138 -11.14 -19.91 9.06
CA VAL A 138 -10.09 -19.64 10.06
C VAL A 138 -9.53 -18.20 9.96
N GLY A 139 -10.16 -17.33 9.18
CA GLY A 139 -9.82 -15.91 9.09
C GLY A 139 -8.67 -15.55 8.14
N LEU A 140 -8.24 -16.46 7.27
CA LEU A 140 -7.09 -16.27 6.39
C LEU A 140 -7.48 -15.79 4.99
N LEU A 141 -6.56 -15.02 4.39
CA LEU A 141 -6.65 -14.47 3.04
C LEU A 141 -5.54 -15.05 2.14
N ALA A 142 -5.89 -15.27 0.86
CA ALA A 142 -4.94 -15.55 -0.20
C ALA A 142 -4.31 -14.24 -0.75
N GLU A 143 -3.49 -14.39 -1.76
CA GLU A 143 -2.87 -13.30 -2.53
C GLU A 143 -3.91 -12.53 -3.32
N GLU A 144 -4.79 -13.26 -4.00
CA GLU A 144 -5.76 -12.74 -4.94
C GLU A 144 -7.16 -13.29 -4.69
N TYR A 145 -8.12 -12.62 -5.29
CA TYR A 145 -9.52 -13.07 -5.36
C TYR A 145 -10.02 -13.01 -6.80
N ASP A 146 -10.59 -14.13 -7.26
CA ASP A 146 -11.32 -14.20 -8.52
C ASP A 146 -12.80 -13.87 -8.27
N PRO A 147 -13.28 -12.66 -8.66
CA PRO A 147 -14.66 -12.26 -8.41
C PRO A 147 -15.68 -13.04 -9.25
N ARG A 148 -15.28 -13.58 -10.40
CA ARG A 148 -16.16 -14.38 -11.27
C ARG A 148 -16.36 -15.76 -10.72
N ALA A 149 -15.26 -16.44 -10.37
CA ALA A 149 -15.33 -17.76 -9.74
C ALA A 149 -15.70 -17.68 -8.25
N ARG A 150 -15.70 -16.47 -7.65
CA ARG A 150 -16.00 -16.20 -6.23
C ARG A 150 -15.12 -17.03 -5.29
N ARG A 151 -13.83 -17.08 -5.55
CA ARG A 151 -12.87 -17.86 -4.78
C ARG A 151 -11.55 -17.13 -4.60
N GLN A 152 -10.85 -17.44 -3.53
CA GLN A 152 -9.47 -17.04 -3.32
C GLN A 152 -8.54 -17.83 -4.25
N VAL A 153 -7.51 -17.16 -4.79
CA VAL A 153 -6.51 -17.73 -5.72
C VAL A 153 -5.12 -17.20 -5.39
N GLY A 154 -4.11 -17.76 -6.03
CA GLY A 154 -2.72 -17.42 -5.76
C GLY A 154 -2.17 -18.05 -4.48
N ASN A 155 -1.10 -17.50 -3.93
CA ASN A 155 -0.46 -18.00 -2.72
C ASN A 155 -1.38 -17.89 -1.50
N PHE A 156 -1.44 -18.97 -0.69
CA PHE A 156 -2.28 -19.02 0.49
C PHE A 156 -1.59 -19.73 1.66
N PRO A 157 -1.64 -19.21 2.90
CA PRO A 157 -2.08 -17.84 3.21
C PRO A 157 -1.05 -16.81 2.78
N GLN A 158 -1.50 -15.59 2.41
CA GLN A 158 -0.60 -14.54 1.94
C GLN A 158 -0.40 -13.45 3.00
N ALA A 159 0.83 -13.35 3.51
CA ALA A 159 1.18 -12.36 4.54
C ALA A 159 0.93 -10.91 4.08
N PHE A 160 1.16 -10.60 2.82
CA PHE A 160 1.01 -9.25 2.29
C PHE A 160 -0.44 -8.76 2.32
N SER A 161 -1.40 -9.66 2.06
CA SER A 161 -2.83 -9.38 2.20
C SER A 161 -3.20 -9.09 3.67
N HIS A 162 -2.62 -9.84 4.63
CA HIS A 162 -2.86 -9.61 6.05
C HIS A 162 -2.20 -8.32 6.56
N VAL A 163 -1.03 -7.93 6.03
CA VAL A 163 -0.42 -6.62 6.31
C VAL A 163 -1.35 -5.49 5.85
N GLY A 164 -1.92 -5.59 4.65
CA GLY A 164 -2.92 -4.65 4.15
C GLY A 164 -4.13 -4.56 5.09
N LEU A 165 -4.71 -5.71 5.44
CA LEU A 165 -5.85 -5.80 6.37
C LEU A 165 -5.58 -5.09 7.71
N VAL A 166 -4.45 -5.40 8.35
CA VAL A 166 -4.11 -4.82 9.66
C VAL A 166 -3.88 -3.31 9.55
N ASN A 167 -3.16 -2.85 8.52
CA ASN A 167 -2.91 -1.43 8.32
C ASN A 167 -4.20 -0.64 8.10
N THR A 168 -5.10 -1.14 7.26
CA THR A 168 -6.39 -0.50 6.98
C THR A 168 -7.28 -0.48 8.23
N ALA A 169 -7.36 -1.58 8.97
CA ALA A 169 -8.09 -1.65 10.24
C ALA A 169 -7.60 -0.59 11.24
N LEU A 170 -6.28 -0.46 11.40
CA LEU A 170 -5.67 0.54 12.29
C LEU A 170 -5.93 1.98 11.83
N ARG A 171 -5.93 2.24 10.52
CA ARG A 171 -6.22 3.57 9.97
C ARG A 171 -7.68 3.97 10.20
N LEU A 172 -8.61 3.07 9.88
CA LEU A 172 -10.04 3.27 10.12
C LEU A 172 -10.31 3.49 11.60
N GLY A 173 -9.84 2.61 12.48
CA GLY A 173 -10.07 2.74 13.92
C GLY A 173 -9.54 4.05 14.51
N ARG A 174 -8.39 4.55 14.04
CA ARG A 174 -7.86 5.85 14.47
C ARG A 174 -8.75 7.02 14.05
N LYS A 175 -9.32 6.98 12.85
CA LYS A 175 -10.20 8.05 12.35
C LYS A 175 -11.58 8.03 13.01
N GLU A 176 -12.06 6.86 13.39
CA GLU A 176 -13.32 6.67 14.10
C GLU A 176 -13.21 6.89 15.63
N GLY A 177 -12.03 7.25 16.13
CA GLY A 177 -11.80 7.47 17.57
C GLY A 177 -11.74 6.18 18.41
N GLN A 178 -11.75 5.00 17.76
CA GLN A 178 -11.70 3.69 18.43
C GLN A 178 -10.26 3.15 18.58
N GLY A 179 -9.28 3.81 17.99
CA GLY A 179 -7.95 3.28 17.77
C GLY A 179 -6.80 4.03 18.45
N ALA A 180 -6.99 4.50 19.68
CA ALA A 180 -5.83 4.75 20.51
C ALA A 180 -5.27 3.40 20.99
N LEU A 181 -4.35 2.80 20.21
CA LEU A 181 -3.44 1.82 20.81
C LEU A 181 -2.87 2.48 22.06
N PRO A 182 -2.91 1.83 23.23
CA PRO A 182 -2.19 2.33 24.40
C PRO A 182 -0.76 2.65 23.94
N PRO A 183 -0.14 3.74 24.43
CA PRO A 183 1.25 4.01 24.12
C PRO A 183 2.03 2.72 24.39
N GLY A 184 2.69 2.20 23.34
CA GLY A 184 3.58 1.05 23.52
C GLY A 184 4.48 1.33 24.72
N PRO A 185 4.92 0.31 25.44
CA PRO A 185 5.83 0.52 26.56
C PRO A 185 6.97 1.43 26.06
N PRO A 186 7.43 2.39 26.86
CA PRO A 186 8.57 3.22 26.51
C PRO A 186 9.67 2.28 26.02
N PRO A 187 10.49 2.67 25.03
CA PRO A 187 11.60 1.85 24.62
C PRO A 187 12.37 1.50 25.90
N GLY A 188 12.10 0.28 26.40
CA GLY A 188 12.71 -0.20 27.61
C GLY A 188 14.21 -0.17 27.37
N ASP A 189 14.94 0.32 28.36
CA ASP A 189 16.36 0.15 28.48
C ASP A 189 16.66 -1.35 28.30
N ARG A 190 16.85 -1.76 27.04
CA ARG A 190 17.38 -3.08 26.72
C ARG A 190 18.86 -2.95 27.05
N GLY A 191 19.19 -3.27 28.27
CA GLY A 191 20.56 -3.49 28.67
C GLY A 191 21.29 -4.32 27.61
N PRO A 192 22.61 -4.25 27.51
CA PRO A 192 23.39 -4.94 26.50
C PRO A 192 22.95 -6.40 26.43
N LEU A 193 22.59 -6.84 25.21
CA LEU A 193 22.22 -8.22 24.93
C LEU A 193 23.35 -9.13 25.44
N ASP A 194 23.05 -9.93 26.45
CA ASP A 194 23.98 -10.91 27.00
C ASP A 194 24.46 -11.84 25.86
N PRO A 195 25.76 -11.87 25.54
CA PRO A 195 26.30 -12.73 24.51
C PRO A 195 26.09 -14.23 24.74
N ALA A 196 25.66 -14.63 25.93
CA ALA A 196 25.48 -16.04 26.30
C ALA A 196 24.19 -16.68 25.75
N THR A 197 23.22 -15.91 25.21
CA THR A 197 21.96 -16.44 24.67
C THR A 197 22.02 -16.85 23.19
N ARG A 198 23.20 -16.91 22.58
CA ARG A 198 23.42 -17.41 21.21
C ARG A 198 23.81 -18.89 21.14
N LYS A 199 23.18 -19.75 21.89
CA LYS A 199 23.24 -21.19 21.66
C LYS A 199 21.84 -21.73 21.62
N ASP A 200 21.58 -22.45 20.53
CA ASP A 200 20.37 -23.22 20.20
C ASP A 200 19.31 -22.48 19.37
N CYS A 201 19.62 -22.35 18.04
CA CYS A 201 18.72 -22.59 16.91
C CYS A 201 19.55 -23.07 15.73
#